data_06ae295e25160eb209508e2061a354b8
#
_entry.id   06ae295e25160eb209508e2061a354b8
#
_cell.length_a   1.000
_cell.length_b   1.000
_cell.length_c   1.000
_cell.angle_alpha   90.00
_cell.angle_beta   90.00
_cell.angle_gamma   90.00
#
_symmetry.space_group_name_H-M   'P 1'
#
loop_
_entity.id
_entity.type
_entity.pdbx_description
1 polymer ?
#
loop_
_entity_poly.entity_id
_entity_poly.type
_entity_poly.pdbx_seq_one_letter_code
_entity_poly.pdbx_strand_id
1 'polypeptide(L)'
;TIRGQKLLAKADVIIYAGSLVNPALLEVKKPECAVYNSAHMTLEEVLGVMKKAEQSGKTTVRLHTGDPSLYGAIREQMDALKKMNIAYDICPGVSAFCGTASALELEYTLPGVSQTVIISRTAGRTPVPERESIPQLARHQATMVLFLSTGHLPKLQKELIEGGYTAATPAAICYKAT
;
A
#
# COMPACT_ATOMS: atom_id res chain seq x y z
N THR A 1 -4.65 8.85 9.21
CA THR A 1 -4.11 10.11 9.77
C THR A 1 -5.19 11.18 9.89
N ILE A 2 -5.02 12.11 10.81
CA ILE A 2 -5.94 13.27 10.97
C ILE A 2 -6.03 14.08 9.66
N ARG A 3 -4.89 14.24 8.94
CA ARG A 3 -4.88 14.93 7.65
C ARG A 3 -5.72 14.17 6.61
N GLY A 4 -5.58 12.86 6.52
CA GLY A 4 -6.37 12.02 5.61
C GLY A 4 -7.87 12.10 5.92
N GLN A 5 -8.26 12.03 7.19
CA GLN A 5 -9.65 12.18 7.62
C GLN A 5 -10.24 13.54 7.20
N LYS A 6 -9.49 14.63 7.42
CA LYS A 6 -9.94 15.97 7.02
C LYS A 6 -10.11 16.12 5.50
N LEU A 7 -9.23 15.45 4.72
CA LEU A 7 -9.36 15.44 3.25
C LEU A 7 -10.59 14.66 2.80
N LEU A 8 -10.83 13.48 3.38
CA LEU A 8 -12.04 12.68 3.10
C LEU A 8 -13.33 13.44 3.44
N ALA A 9 -13.37 14.13 4.59
CA ALA A 9 -14.52 14.90 5.01
C ALA A 9 -14.82 16.11 4.10
N LYS A 10 -13.84 16.62 3.36
CA LYS A 10 -14.00 17.76 2.44
C LYS A 10 -14.18 17.34 0.98
N ALA A 11 -13.95 16.07 0.66
CA ALA A 11 -13.98 15.57 -0.72
C ALA A 11 -15.38 15.69 -1.33
N ASP A 12 -15.41 16.07 -2.61
CA ASP A 12 -16.61 16.00 -3.46
C ASP A 12 -16.68 14.69 -4.22
N VAL A 13 -15.51 14.08 -4.46
CA VAL A 13 -15.35 12.78 -5.12
C VAL A 13 -14.31 11.96 -4.34
N ILE A 14 -14.65 10.72 -4.02
CA ILE A 14 -13.72 9.75 -3.45
C ILE A 14 -13.62 8.57 -4.40
N ILE A 15 -12.38 8.20 -4.79
CA ILE A 15 -12.09 6.99 -5.56
C ILE A 15 -11.25 6.09 -4.66
N TYR A 16 -11.79 4.97 -4.18
CA TYR A 16 -11.07 4.09 -3.25
C TYR A 16 -10.54 2.82 -3.92
N ALA A 17 -9.46 2.26 -3.37
CA ALA A 17 -8.67 1.18 -3.98
C ALA A 17 -9.20 -0.24 -3.67
N GLY A 18 -10.50 -0.43 -3.68
CA GLY A 18 -11.11 -1.77 -3.61
C GLY A 18 -11.26 -2.36 -2.22
N SER A 19 -11.27 -3.70 -2.14
CA SER A 19 -11.73 -4.47 -0.98
C SER A 19 -10.86 -4.39 0.29
N LEU A 20 -9.64 -3.88 0.18
CA LEU A 20 -8.74 -3.73 1.33
C LEU A 20 -8.93 -2.41 2.07
N VAL A 21 -9.66 -1.46 1.51
CA VAL A 21 -10.03 -0.21 2.19
C VAL A 21 -11.13 -0.51 3.21
N ASN A 22 -10.92 -0.12 4.46
CA ASN A 22 -11.95 -0.25 5.49
C ASN A 22 -13.12 0.70 5.17
N PRO A 23 -14.37 0.19 4.98
CA PRO A 23 -15.54 1.02 4.66
C PRO A 23 -15.83 2.13 5.67
N ALA A 24 -15.48 1.95 6.94
CA ALA A 24 -15.64 2.97 7.98
C ALA A 24 -14.91 4.29 7.64
N LEU A 25 -13.85 4.24 6.82
CA LEU A 25 -13.18 5.45 6.34
C LEU A 25 -14.05 6.32 5.45
N LEU A 26 -15.09 5.75 4.84
CA LEU A 26 -16.02 6.46 3.97
C LEU A 26 -17.17 7.12 4.74
N GLU A 27 -17.35 6.82 6.02
CA GLU A 27 -18.43 7.38 6.86
C GLU A 27 -18.25 8.87 7.13
N VAL A 28 -16.99 9.36 7.09
CA VAL A 28 -16.67 10.78 7.33
C VAL A 28 -16.95 11.69 6.13
N LYS A 29 -17.33 11.13 4.97
CA LYS A 29 -17.57 11.90 3.75
C LYS A 29 -18.83 12.77 3.85
N LYS A 30 -18.91 13.80 3.00
CA LYS A 30 -20.16 14.58 2.83
C LYS A 30 -21.28 13.67 2.28
N PRO A 31 -22.55 13.97 2.60
CA PRO A 31 -23.70 13.23 2.05
C PRO A 31 -23.73 13.20 0.51
N GLU A 32 -23.39 14.32 -0.13
CA GLU A 32 -23.38 14.51 -1.58
C GLU A 32 -22.09 14.03 -2.27
N CYS A 33 -21.10 13.52 -1.52
CA CYS A 33 -19.85 13.05 -2.07
C CYS A 33 -20.05 11.82 -2.96
N ALA A 34 -19.62 11.91 -4.22
CA ALA A 34 -19.63 10.77 -5.14
C ALA A 34 -18.50 9.79 -4.77
N VAL A 35 -18.83 8.48 -4.72
CA VAL A 35 -17.87 7.45 -4.32
C VAL A 35 -17.74 6.39 -5.42
N TYR A 36 -16.50 6.09 -5.82
CA TYR A 36 -16.15 5.11 -6.85
C TYR A 36 -15.23 4.03 -6.30
N ASN A 37 -15.52 2.77 -6.61
CA ASN A 37 -14.64 1.65 -6.32
C ASN A 37 -13.75 1.34 -7.53
N SER A 38 -12.47 1.63 -7.46
CA SER A 38 -11.56 1.39 -8.58
C SER A 38 -11.14 -0.05 -8.79
N ALA A 39 -11.59 -1.00 -7.99
CA ALA A 39 -11.35 -2.42 -8.24
C ALA A 39 -11.95 -2.91 -9.57
N HIS A 40 -12.95 -2.19 -10.08
CA HIS A 40 -13.65 -2.49 -11.33
C HIS A 40 -13.47 -1.42 -12.39
N MET A 41 -12.43 -0.58 -12.26
CA MET A 41 -12.15 0.53 -13.17
C MET A 41 -10.77 0.39 -13.78
N THR A 42 -10.64 0.80 -15.04
CA THR A 42 -9.35 0.98 -15.69
C THR A 42 -8.67 2.26 -15.21
N LEU A 43 -7.39 2.44 -15.55
CA LEU A 43 -6.67 3.68 -15.25
C LEU A 43 -7.33 4.87 -15.94
N GLU A 44 -7.74 4.71 -17.20
CA GLU A 44 -8.40 5.73 -18.02
C GLU A 44 -9.72 6.17 -17.41
N GLU A 45 -10.51 5.24 -16.90
CA GLU A 45 -11.77 5.53 -16.22
C GLU A 45 -11.55 6.32 -14.93
N VAL A 46 -10.56 5.92 -14.12
CA VAL A 46 -10.17 6.65 -12.90
C VAL A 46 -9.74 8.08 -13.22
N LEU A 47 -8.86 8.24 -14.23
CA LEU A 47 -8.40 9.55 -14.69
C LEU A 47 -9.53 10.39 -15.29
N GLY A 48 -10.46 9.75 -15.98
CA GLY A 48 -11.66 10.38 -16.52
C GLY A 48 -12.55 11.00 -15.44
N VAL A 49 -12.75 10.28 -14.31
CA VAL A 49 -13.48 10.79 -13.15
C VAL A 49 -12.75 11.99 -12.53
N MET A 50 -11.42 11.89 -12.33
CA MET A 50 -10.60 12.98 -11.77
C MET A 50 -10.67 14.23 -12.66
N LYS A 51 -10.49 14.08 -13.97
CA LYS A 51 -10.56 15.18 -14.95
C LYS A 51 -11.93 15.88 -14.93
N LYS A 52 -13.01 15.09 -14.91
CA LYS A 52 -14.38 15.62 -14.89
C LYS A 52 -14.68 16.38 -13.58
N ALA A 53 -14.18 15.87 -12.47
CA ALA A 53 -14.30 16.55 -11.19
C ALA A 53 -13.54 17.89 -11.18
N GLU A 54 -12.30 17.93 -11.64
CA GLU A 54 -11.47 19.13 -11.76
C GLU A 54 -12.15 20.20 -12.64
N GLN A 55 -12.67 19.81 -13.81
CA GLN A 55 -13.41 20.72 -14.72
C GLN A 55 -14.66 21.33 -14.07
N SER A 56 -15.18 20.69 -13.04
CA SER A 56 -16.34 21.15 -12.26
C SER A 56 -15.95 21.89 -10.97
N GLY A 57 -14.66 22.19 -10.77
CA GLY A 57 -14.14 22.83 -9.54
C GLY A 57 -14.28 21.95 -8.30
N LYS A 58 -14.34 20.63 -8.46
CA LYS A 58 -14.55 19.66 -7.36
C LYS A 58 -13.23 19.06 -6.89
N THR A 59 -13.12 18.81 -5.59
CA THR A 59 -11.98 18.14 -4.98
C THR A 59 -12.14 16.62 -5.01
N THR A 60 -11.17 15.94 -5.62
CA THR A 60 -11.12 14.47 -5.63
C THR A 60 -10.10 13.95 -4.62
N VAL A 61 -10.48 12.94 -3.83
CA VAL A 61 -9.57 12.16 -2.99
C VAL A 61 -9.42 10.76 -3.58
N ARG A 62 -8.17 10.38 -3.90
CA ARG A 62 -7.80 9.01 -4.24
C ARG A 62 -7.39 8.29 -2.96
N LEU A 63 -8.29 7.45 -2.43
CA LEU A 63 -8.07 6.73 -1.17
C LEU A 63 -7.37 5.40 -1.42
N HIS A 64 -6.19 5.23 -0.84
CA HIS A 64 -5.42 3.99 -0.82
C HIS A 64 -5.45 3.34 0.56
N THR A 65 -5.06 2.07 0.66
CA THR A 65 -4.75 1.39 1.92
C THR A 65 -3.33 1.73 2.36
N GLY A 66 -3.12 1.90 3.66
CA GLY A 66 -1.81 2.17 4.21
C GLY A 66 -1.21 3.50 3.74
N ASP A 67 0.04 3.47 3.31
CA ASP A 67 0.72 4.60 2.70
C ASP A 67 0.81 4.43 1.18
N PRO A 68 0.42 5.43 0.38
CA PRO A 68 0.39 5.30 -1.08
C PRO A 68 1.79 5.17 -1.72
N SER A 69 2.86 5.52 -1.01
CA SER A 69 4.23 5.38 -1.50
C SER A 69 4.74 3.93 -1.53
N LEU A 70 4.08 3.02 -0.78
CA LEU A 70 4.44 1.60 -0.72
C LEU A 70 3.40 0.76 -1.48
N TYR A 71 3.77 0.32 -2.68
CA TYR A 71 2.94 -0.53 -3.56
C TYR A 71 1.57 0.05 -3.93
N GLY A 72 1.43 1.39 -3.83
CA GLY A 72 0.17 2.09 -4.11
C GLY A 72 -0.13 2.28 -5.60
N ALA A 73 0.80 1.96 -6.51
CA ALA A 73 0.67 2.16 -7.96
C ALA A 73 0.22 3.59 -8.35
N ILE A 74 0.77 4.59 -7.65
CA ILE A 74 0.37 6.00 -7.83
C ILE A 74 1.13 6.71 -8.95
N ARG A 75 2.29 6.18 -9.38
CA ARG A 75 3.20 6.86 -10.31
C ARG A 75 2.53 7.19 -11.64
N GLU A 76 1.85 6.22 -12.24
CA GLU A 76 1.17 6.38 -13.52
C GLU A 76 0.05 7.44 -13.45
N GLN A 77 -0.69 7.45 -12.34
CA GLN A 77 -1.73 8.45 -12.09
C GLN A 77 -1.12 9.86 -11.96
N MET A 78 -0.04 10.02 -11.19
CA MET A 78 0.67 11.29 -11.03
C MET A 78 1.20 11.81 -12.37
N ASP A 79 1.81 10.95 -13.18
CA ASP A 79 2.34 11.33 -14.49
C ASP A 79 1.23 11.75 -15.46
N ALA A 80 0.07 11.08 -15.42
CA ALA A 80 -1.10 11.45 -16.20
C ALA A 80 -1.71 12.78 -15.75
N LEU A 81 -1.85 13.01 -14.44
CA LEU A 81 -2.35 14.27 -13.89
C LEU A 81 -1.45 15.45 -14.27
N LYS A 82 -0.12 15.27 -14.21
CA LYS A 82 0.84 16.29 -14.70
C LYS A 82 0.64 16.63 -16.17
N LYS A 83 0.46 15.63 -17.05
CA LYS A 83 0.19 15.84 -18.47
C LYS A 83 -1.12 16.59 -18.71
N MET A 84 -2.10 16.44 -17.80
CA MET A 84 -3.38 17.14 -17.88
C MET A 84 -3.37 18.52 -17.19
N ASN A 85 -2.22 18.95 -16.63
CA ASN A 85 -2.08 20.16 -15.82
C ASN A 85 -3.05 20.18 -14.61
N ILE A 86 -3.34 19.02 -14.02
CA ILE A 86 -4.14 18.89 -12.81
C ILE A 86 -3.19 18.85 -11.62
N ALA A 87 -3.36 19.82 -10.71
CA ALA A 87 -2.60 19.86 -9.47
C ALA A 87 -3.02 18.72 -8.53
N TYR A 88 -2.05 18.14 -7.84
CA TYR A 88 -2.31 17.11 -6.83
C TYR A 88 -1.35 17.23 -5.66
N ASP A 89 -1.75 16.65 -4.54
CA ASP A 89 -0.95 16.55 -3.31
C ASP A 89 -0.99 15.10 -2.80
N ILE A 90 0.06 14.67 -2.08
CA ILE A 90 0.13 13.34 -1.49
C ILE A 90 0.00 13.47 0.02
N CYS A 91 -1.00 12.79 0.57
CA CYS A 91 -1.19 12.67 2.01
C CYS A 91 -0.58 11.36 2.48
N PRO A 92 0.46 11.37 3.32
CA PRO A 92 1.03 10.15 3.87
C PRO A 92 0.02 9.39 4.74
N GLY A 93 0.12 8.07 4.71
CA GLY A 93 -0.66 7.16 5.52
C GLY A 93 0.19 6.40 6.52
N VAL A 94 -0.43 5.43 7.19
CA VAL A 94 0.26 4.45 8.05
C VAL A 94 0.27 3.13 7.30
N SER A 95 1.45 2.67 6.91
CA SER A 95 1.56 1.43 6.15
C SER A 95 1.20 0.21 6.98
N ALA A 96 0.66 -0.83 6.33
CA ALA A 96 0.17 -2.04 6.98
C ALA A 96 1.24 -2.74 7.86
N PHE A 97 2.53 -2.63 7.53
CA PHE A 97 3.57 -3.20 8.38
C PHE A 97 3.67 -2.51 9.75
N CYS A 98 3.42 -1.20 9.83
CA CYS A 98 3.35 -0.50 11.11
C CYS A 98 2.14 -0.97 11.93
N GLY A 99 0.99 -1.18 11.28
CA GLY A 99 -0.19 -1.76 11.93
C GLY A 99 0.06 -3.20 12.40
N THR A 100 0.80 -3.99 11.61
CA THR A 100 1.21 -5.35 11.98
C THR A 100 2.10 -5.35 13.21
N ALA A 101 3.10 -4.46 13.28
CA ALA A 101 3.96 -4.33 14.46
C ALA A 101 3.15 -4.01 15.72
N SER A 102 2.19 -3.08 15.62
CA SER A 102 1.28 -2.75 16.73
C SER A 102 0.44 -3.95 17.17
N ALA A 103 -0.14 -4.70 16.21
CA ALA A 103 -0.96 -5.86 16.50
C ALA A 103 -0.18 -7.03 17.14
N LEU A 104 1.11 -7.12 16.87
CA LEU A 104 2.02 -8.14 17.40
C LEU A 104 2.84 -7.64 18.60
N GLU A 105 2.65 -6.40 19.05
CA GLU A 105 3.38 -5.77 20.14
C GLU A 105 4.90 -5.89 19.98
N LEU A 106 5.41 -5.67 18.74
CA LEU A 106 6.82 -5.83 18.42
C LEU A 106 7.46 -4.57 17.84
N GLU A 107 8.78 -4.50 18.00
CA GLU A 107 9.65 -3.56 17.30
C GLU A 107 10.48 -4.31 16.26
N TYR A 108 10.54 -3.78 15.03
CA TYR A 108 11.30 -4.41 13.94
C TYR A 108 12.82 -4.27 14.08
N THR A 109 13.28 -3.28 14.83
CA THR A 109 14.69 -2.90 14.94
C THR A 109 15.28 -3.25 16.30
N LEU A 110 15.19 -4.54 16.68
CA LEU A 110 15.64 -5.02 17.97
C LEU A 110 17.17 -5.01 18.08
N PRO A 111 17.77 -4.37 19.11
CA PRO A 111 19.19 -4.47 19.39
C PRO A 111 19.66 -5.92 19.52
N GLY A 112 20.80 -6.25 18.90
CA GLY A 112 21.37 -7.60 18.94
C GLY A 112 20.65 -8.65 18.05
N VAL A 113 19.52 -8.28 17.41
CA VAL A 113 18.80 -9.16 16.48
C VAL A 113 18.89 -8.61 15.06
N SER A 114 18.27 -7.48 14.79
CA SER A 114 18.36 -6.80 13.49
C SER A 114 18.08 -5.31 13.67
N GLN A 115 18.92 -4.46 13.10
CA GLN A 115 18.72 -3.01 13.04
C GLN A 115 18.25 -2.56 11.64
N THR A 116 18.04 -3.51 10.74
CA THR A 116 17.63 -3.25 9.34
C THR A 116 16.28 -3.87 9.07
N VAL A 117 15.43 -3.13 8.36
CA VAL A 117 14.13 -3.61 7.88
C VAL A 117 14.15 -3.58 6.36
N ILE A 118 14.01 -4.73 5.73
CA ILE A 118 13.88 -4.87 4.27
C ILE A 118 12.40 -5.00 3.93
N ILE A 119 11.87 -4.03 3.23
CA ILE A 119 10.48 -4.04 2.73
C ILE A 119 10.52 -4.47 1.27
N SER A 120 9.88 -5.60 0.95
CA SER A 120 9.87 -6.16 -0.40
C SER A 120 8.58 -6.92 -0.68
N ARG A 121 8.54 -7.63 -1.80
CA ARG A 121 7.48 -8.55 -2.21
C ARG A 121 8.04 -9.70 -3.04
N THR A 122 7.32 -10.80 -3.14
CA THR A 122 7.65 -11.83 -4.13
C THR A 122 7.32 -11.34 -5.55
N ALA A 123 8.05 -11.88 -6.54
CA ALA A 123 7.66 -11.74 -7.93
C ALA A 123 6.29 -12.39 -8.16
N GLY A 124 5.41 -11.65 -8.82
CA GLY A 124 4.08 -12.11 -9.18
C GLY A 124 3.75 -11.70 -10.61
N ARG A 125 2.58 -11.14 -10.84
CA ARG A 125 2.18 -10.58 -12.15
C ARG A 125 3.19 -9.54 -12.67
N THR A 126 3.74 -8.73 -11.76
CA THR A 126 4.82 -7.80 -12.06
C THR A 126 6.15 -8.42 -11.61
N PRO A 127 7.19 -8.45 -12.45
CA PRO A 127 8.49 -8.99 -12.08
C PRO A 127 9.16 -8.16 -10.99
N VAL A 128 10.16 -8.78 -10.35
CA VAL A 128 11.08 -8.13 -9.42
C VAL A 128 12.48 -8.30 -10.00
N PRO A 129 13.36 -7.28 -9.95
CA PRO A 129 14.74 -7.43 -10.40
C PRO A 129 15.43 -8.61 -9.71
N GLU A 130 16.28 -9.35 -10.42
CA GLU A 130 16.94 -10.57 -9.89
C GLU A 130 17.70 -10.28 -8.60
N ARG A 131 18.42 -9.15 -8.53
CA ARG A 131 19.16 -8.71 -7.34
C ARG A 131 18.25 -8.43 -6.13
N GLU A 132 16.94 -8.27 -6.33
CA GLU A 132 15.92 -8.03 -5.31
C GLU A 132 15.05 -9.26 -5.07
N SER A 133 15.47 -10.44 -5.60
CA SER A 133 14.80 -11.71 -5.32
C SER A 133 14.85 -12.05 -3.83
N ILE A 134 13.86 -12.78 -3.34
CA ILE A 134 13.79 -13.14 -1.91
C ILE A 134 15.07 -13.83 -1.42
N PRO A 135 15.67 -14.80 -2.13
CA PRO A 135 16.93 -15.40 -1.68
C PRO A 135 18.08 -14.40 -1.56
N GLN A 136 18.17 -13.43 -2.48
CA GLN A 136 19.25 -12.43 -2.44
C GLN A 136 19.06 -11.47 -1.26
N LEU A 137 17.85 -10.98 -1.01
CA LEU A 137 17.54 -10.10 0.12
C LEU A 137 17.68 -10.83 1.45
N ALA A 138 17.30 -12.10 1.51
CA ALA A 138 17.36 -12.92 2.72
C ALA A 138 18.80 -13.15 3.22
N ARG A 139 19.82 -13.04 2.36
CA ARG A 139 21.24 -13.12 2.76
C ARG A 139 21.66 -12.09 3.78
N HIS A 140 20.95 -10.97 3.85
CA HIS A 140 21.20 -9.93 4.86
C HIS A 140 20.75 -10.35 6.27
N GLN A 141 19.91 -11.40 6.38
CA GLN A 141 19.33 -11.89 7.65
C GLN A 141 18.70 -10.76 8.49
N ALA A 142 18.20 -9.74 7.82
CA ALA A 142 17.53 -8.59 8.42
C ALA A 142 16.07 -8.91 8.74
N THR A 143 15.39 -8.08 9.51
CA THR A 143 13.93 -8.15 9.60
C THR A 143 13.33 -7.92 8.20
N MET A 144 12.52 -8.85 7.70
CA MET A 144 11.88 -8.73 6.38
C MET A 144 10.38 -8.52 6.52
N VAL A 145 9.87 -7.54 5.77
CA VAL A 145 8.44 -7.26 5.61
C VAL A 145 8.06 -7.55 4.15
N LEU A 146 7.24 -8.56 3.93
CA LEU A 146 6.92 -9.04 2.58
C LEU A 146 5.45 -8.79 2.26
N PHE A 147 5.20 -7.76 1.44
CA PHE A 147 3.88 -7.42 0.95
C PHE A 147 3.43 -8.35 -0.19
N LEU A 148 2.11 -8.49 -0.37
CA LEU A 148 1.51 -9.16 -1.53
C LEU A 148 2.01 -10.61 -1.77
N SER A 149 2.49 -11.28 -0.72
CA SER A 149 3.21 -12.55 -0.83
C SER A 149 2.49 -13.75 -0.19
N THR A 150 1.36 -13.54 0.48
CA THR A 150 0.64 -14.59 1.23
C THR A 150 0.06 -15.70 0.35
N GLY A 151 -0.17 -15.45 -0.94
CA GLY A 151 -0.63 -16.46 -1.89
C GLY A 151 0.41 -17.54 -2.25
N HIS A 152 1.68 -17.37 -1.85
CA HIS A 152 2.80 -18.23 -2.25
C HIS A 152 3.67 -18.68 -1.07
N LEU A 153 3.09 -18.90 0.10
CA LEU A 153 3.81 -19.19 1.34
C LEU A 153 4.80 -20.37 1.25
N PRO A 154 4.47 -21.53 0.62
CA PRO A 154 5.44 -22.62 0.52
C PRO A 154 6.69 -22.25 -0.30
N LYS A 155 6.50 -21.51 -1.39
CA LYS A 155 7.61 -21.00 -2.21
C LYS A 155 8.42 -19.98 -1.42
N LEU A 156 7.74 -19.04 -0.76
CA LEU A 156 8.37 -17.99 0.03
C LEU A 156 9.23 -18.57 1.16
N GLN A 157 8.73 -19.57 1.89
CA GLN A 157 9.49 -20.26 2.93
C GLN A 157 10.78 -20.88 2.37
N LYS A 158 10.68 -21.58 1.24
CA LYS A 158 11.84 -22.18 0.57
C LYS A 158 12.88 -21.12 0.20
N GLU A 159 12.46 -20.03 -0.42
CA GLU A 159 13.32 -18.91 -0.84
C GLU A 159 14.01 -18.22 0.33
N LEU A 160 13.32 -18.05 1.46
CA LEU A 160 13.88 -17.47 2.69
C LEU A 160 14.96 -18.38 3.29
N ILE A 161 14.71 -19.71 3.34
CA ILE A 161 15.68 -20.69 3.85
C ILE A 161 16.90 -20.76 2.91
N GLU A 162 16.70 -20.75 1.60
CA GLU A 162 17.76 -20.68 0.60
C GLU A 162 18.67 -19.47 0.79
N GLY A 163 18.08 -18.33 1.18
CA GLY A 163 18.80 -17.09 1.47
C GLY A 163 19.49 -17.06 2.84
N GLY A 164 19.32 -18.08 3.70
CA GLY A 164 20.05 -18.23 4.96
C GLY A 164 19.23 -18.12 6.23
N TYR A 165 17.92 -17.88 6.17
CA TYR A 165 17.07 -18.03 7.34
C TYR A 165 16.93 -19.51 7.73
N THR A 166 16.67 -19.77 9.00
CA THR A 166 16.45 -21.14 9.49
C THR A 166 14.96 -21.44 9.58
N ALA A 167 14.61 -22.73 9.64
CA ALA A 167 13.23 -23.15 9.86
C ALA A 167 12.66 -22.68 11.23
N ALA A 168 13.54 -22.32 12.17
CA ALA A 168 13.18 -21.81 13.49
C ALA A 168 13.06 -20.27 13.53
N THR A 169 13.33 -19.58 12.41
CA THR A 169 13.18 -18.12 12.35
C THR A 169 11.72 -17.72 12.58
N PRO A 170 11.41 -16.87 13.58
CA PRO A 170 10.06 -16.43 13.83
C PRO A 170 9.46 -15.71 12.63
N ALA A 171 8.23 -16.05 12.28
CA ALA A 171 7.48 -15.42 11.21
C ALA A 171 6.02 -15.20 11.61
N ALA A 172 5.43 -14.12 11.13
CA ALA A 172 4.03 -13.82 11.36
C ALA A 172 3.34 -13.44 10.05
N ILE A 173 2.05 -13.75 9.94
CA ILE A 173 1.20 -13.36 8.83
C ILE A 173 0.07 -12.51 9.41
N CYS A 174 -0.12 -11.33 8.85
CA CYS A 174 -1.18 -10.43 9.27
C CYS A 174 -2.10 -10.11 8.08
N TYR A 175 -3.38 -10.24 8.31
CA TYR A 175 -4.44 -9.88 7.36
C TYR A 175 -5.28 -8.77 7.94
N LYS A 176 -5.40 -7.64 7.23
CA LYS A 176 -6.16 -6.46 7.69
C LYS A 176 -5.72 -6.03 9.10
N ALA A 177 -4.46 -5.60 9.22
CA ALA A 177 -3.83 -5.21 10.48
C ALA A 177 -4.50 -4.04 11.21
N THR A 178 -5.39 -3.28 10.55
CA THR A 178 -6.15 -2.15 11.12
C THR A 178 -7.58 -2.17 10.61
#